data_70f91e61bff1c815da400369083e7855
#
_entry.id   70f91e61bff1c815da400369083e7855
#
_cell.length_a   1.000
_cell.length_b   1.000
_cell.length_c   1.000
_cell.angle_alpha   90.00
_cell.angle_beta   90.00
_cell.angle_gamma   90.00
#
_symmetry.space_group_name_H-M   'P 1'
#
loop_
_entity.id
_entity.type
_entity.pdbx_description
1 polymer ?
#
loop_
_entity_poly.entity_id
_entity_poly.type
_entity_poly.pdbx_seq_one_letter_code
_entity_poly.pdbx_strand_id
1 'polypeptide(L)'
;MTTAQQLQITAARVDPALLDLPWEVPLEEWPEDVLAALPRGISRHVVRFVKLSGRIIAVKEIGESVAHHEYDQLRALGRLDTPSVQPLAVITGRVAPDGEPLNSALVTEHLQYSLPYRALFSQYMRPETADRLIDALAVLLVRLHLTGFYWGDVSLSNTLFRRDAGAFAAYLVDAETGELHPQLTVGQRNYDLDLARTNIIGELMDLQAGEALDEDVDVIEVGNQIVERYESLWAELTREESFEAGDRWRVEARINRLNELGYDVGELSITTDIDGTTVSIQPKVVDAGHFHRQVMRLTGQDVQENQARRMLNDLDAYRAATDRQNEDLTLVAHDWLDEVFTPTVRAVPRDLRRKLEPAEIFHEVLEHRWFISEQQQRDVPLHEAIRSYTENVLRHRPDERAFLHHGGIADDPAID
;
A
#
# COMPACT_ATOMS: atom_id res chain seq x y z
N MET A 1 -28.61 1.40 40.29
CA MET A 1 -28.14 2.64 39.68
C MET A 1 -27.40 2.24 38.43
N THR A 2 -28.04 2.32 37.28
CA THR A 2 -27.42 2.10 35.98
C THR A 2 -26.47 3.27 35.74
N THR A 3 -25.19 3.03 35.78
CA THR A 3 -24.18 4.03 35.33
C THR A 3 -24.56 4.41 33.91
N ALA A 4 -24.90 5.69 33.69
CA ALA A 4 -25.15 6.19 32.35
C ALA A 4 -23.90 5.83 31.51
N GLN A 5 -24.07 5.02 30.49
CA GLN A 5 -23.01 4.65 29.58
C GLN A 5 -22.59 5.94 28.86
N GLN A 6 -21.37 6.38 29.08
CA GLN A 6 -20.86 7.63 28.54
C GLN A 6 -20.10 7.31 27.22
N LEU A 7 -20.39 8.07 26.16
CA LEU A 7 -19.60 8.01 24.93
C LEU A 7 -18.12 8.22 25.25
N GLN A 8 -17.28 7.30 24.82
CA GLN A 8 -15.85 7.37 25.02
C GLN A 8 -15.12 7.27 23.66
N ILE A 9 -14.18 8.16 23.45
CA ILE A 9 -13.30 8.16 22.26
C ILE A 9 -11.89 7.85 22.71
N THR A 10 -11.33 6.74 22.23
CA THR A 10 -9.93 6.36 22.41
C THR A 10 -9.19 6.61 21.11
N ALA A 11 -8.23 7.54 21.08
CA ALA A 11 -7.52 7.93 19.86
C ALA A 11 -6.04 8.24 20.16
N ALA A 12 -5.15 7.90 19.26
CA ALA A 12 -3.73 8.27 19.34
C ALA A 12 -3.50 9.76 19.00
N ARG A 13 -4.27 10.29 18.06
CA ARG A 13 -4.37 11.72 17.72
C ARG A 13 -5.84 12.09 17.67
N VAL A 14 -6.26 12.93 18.58
CA VAL A 14 -7.66 13.33 18.67
C VAL A 14 -7.95 14.39 17.61
N ASP A 15 -8.91 14.10 16.72
CA ASP A 15 -9.54 15.09 15.87
C ASP A 15 -10.85 15.52 16.55
N PRO A 16 -10.99 16.77 17.01
CA PRO A 16 -12.21 17.21 17.72
C PRO A 16 -13.49 17.06 16.90
N ALA A 17 -13.41 17.08 15.58
CA ALA A 17 -14.54 16.90 14.68
C ALA A 17 -15.19 15.49 14.78
N LEU A 18 -14.50 14.52 15.39
CA LEU A 18 -15.11 13.23 15.74
C LEU A 18 -16.30 13.39 16.70
N LEU A 19 -16.32 14.45 17.51
CA LEU A 19 -17.43 14.72 18.42
C LEU A 19 -18.70 15.22 17.70
N ASP A 20 -18.58 15.71 16.49
CA ASP A 20 -19.69 16.23 15.69
C ASP A 20 -20.42 15.14 14.89
N LEU A 21 -19.92 13.90 14.92
CA LEU A 21 -20.53 12.78 14.21
C LEU A 21 -21.70 12.19 15.01
N PRO A 22 -22.75 11.66 14.36
CA PRO A 22 -23.99 11.20 15.00
C PRO A 22 -23.82 9.81 15.64
N TRP A 23 -23.01 9.70 16.69
CA TRP A 23 -22.69 8.45 17.37
C TRP A 23 -23.88 7.77 18.08
N GLU A 24 -24.96 8.51 18.30
CA GLU A 24 -26.22 8.02 18.85
C GLU A 24 -27.10 7.33 17.80
N VAL A 25 -26.70 7.32 16.52
CA VAL A 25 -27.44 6.71 15.41
C VAL A 25 -26.69 5.46 14.92
N PRO A 26 -27.38 4.33 14.62
CA PRO A 26 -26.76 3.20 13.94
C PRO A 26 -26.07 3.64 12.65
N LEU A 27 -24.92 3.03 12.33
CA LEU A 27 -24.10 3.46 11.18
C LEU A 27 -24.85 3.36 9.83
N GLU A 28 -25.82 2.44 9.76
CA GLU A 28 -26.67 2.25 8.56
C GLU A 28 -27.58 3.47 8.29
N GLU A 29 -27.97 4.18 9.34
CA GLU A 29 -28.91 5.30 9.31
C GLU A 29 -28.23 6.67 9.27
N TRP A 30 -26.91 6.71 9.17
CA TRP A 30 -26.18 7.99 9.12
C TRP A 30 -26.59 8.83 7.90
N PRO A 31 -26.79 10.14 8.11
CA PRO A 31 -27.31 11.03 7.07
C PRO A 31 -26.32 11.20 5.91
N GLU A 32 -26.84 11.38 4.69
CA GLU A 32 -26.04 11.43 3.45
C GLU A 32 -25.06 12.63 3.41
N ASP A 33 -25.34 13.71 4.13
CA ASP A 33 -24.50 14.90 4.14
C ASP A 33 -23.15 14.68 4.87
N VAL A 34 -23.10 13.74 5.83
CA VAL A 34 -21.84 13.35 6.47
C VAL A 34 -21.10 12.24 5.70
N LEU A 35 -21.80 11.54 4.81
CA LEU A 35 -21.23 10.41 4.07
C LEU A 35 -20.41 10.88 2.84
N ALA A 36 -19.37 10.12 2.53
CA ALA A 36 -18.63 10.22 1.26
C ALA A 36 -19.14 9.17 0.29
N ALA A 37 -19.42 9.59 -0.96
CA ALA A 37 -19.88 8.68 -2.03
C ALA A 37 -18.71 7.85 -2.57
N LEU A 38 -18.32 6.81 -1.83
CA LEU A 38 -17.30 5.86 -2.25
C LEU A 38 -17.91 4.47 -2.49
N PRO A 39 -17.34 3.68 -3.41
CA PRO A 39 -17.70 2.28 -3.59
C PRO A 39 -17.50 1.50 -2.28
N ARG A 40 -18.50 0.72 -1.90
CA ARG A 40 -18.41 -0.15 -0.72
C ARG A 40 -17.91 -1.53 -1.14
N GLY A 41 -16.98 -2.09 -0.38
CA GLY A 41 -16.65 -3.51 -0.45
C GLY A 41 -17.78 -4.37 0.15
N ILE A 42 -17.74 -5.68 -0.10
CA ILE A 42 -18.56 -6.65 0.65
C ILE A 42 -17.86 -6.84 2.00
N SER A 43 -18.56 -6.55 3.08
CA SER A 43 -18.06 -6.71 4.45
C SER A 43 -19.15 -7.35 5.32
N ARG A 44 -18.73 -8.15 6.30
CA ARG A 44 -19.59 -8.69 7.36
C ARG A 44 -20.14 -7.57 8.25
N HIS A 45 -19.39 -6.49 8.34
CA HIS A 45 -19.67 -5.35 9.19
C HIS A 45 -20.19 -4.18 8.39
N VAL A 46 -20.97 -3.32 9.04
CA VAL A 46 -21.39 -2.06 8.45
C VAL A 46 -20.20 -1.12 8.40
N VAL A 47 -19.82 -0.70 7.19
CA VAL A 47 -18.74 0.28 6.96
C VAL A 47 -19.33 1.50 6.26
N ARG A 48 -18.96 2.69 6.72
CA ARG A 48 -19.30 3.97 6.11
C ARG A 48 -18.05 4.81 5.89
N PHE A 49 -18.00 5.46 4.73
CA PHE A 49 -16.99 6.48 4.48
C PHE A 49 -17.59 7.84 4.83
N VAL A 50 -16.83 8.63 5.58
CA VAL A 50 -17.30 9.87 6.20
C VAL A 50 -16.33 10.99 5.91
N LYS A 51 -16.85 12.18 5.67
CA LYS A 51 -16.07 13.41 5.49
C LYS A 51 -15.75 13.99 6.86
N LEU A 52 -14.48 14.12 7.19
CA LEU A 52 -14.03 14.68 8.47
C LEU A 52 -12.81 15.59 8.26
N SER A 53 -12.91 16.84 8.68
CA SER A 53 -11.77 17.79 8.65
C SER A 53 -11.03 17.86 7.31
N GLY A 54 -11.77 17.79 6.17
CA GLY A 54 -11.19 17.84 4.83
C GLY A 54 -10.61 16.53 4.29
N ARG A 55 -10.69 15.44 5.06
CA ARG A 55 -10.27 14.08 4.67
C ARG A 55 -11.44 13.11 4.71
N ILE A 56 -11.24 11.93 4.15
CA ILE A 56 -12.18 10.83 4.26
C ILE A 56 -11.65 9.83 5.30
N ILE A 57 -12.56 9.38 6.16
CA ILE A 57 -12.33 8.31 7.12
C ILE A 57 -13.27 7.14 6.81
N ALA A 58 -12.87 5.93 7.19
CA ALA A 58 -13.75 4.78 7.23
C ALA A 58 -14.17 4.53 8.67
N VAL A 59 -15.46 4.29 8.89
CA VAL A 59 -16.04 3.93 10.17
C VAL A 59 -16.63 2.55 10.05
N LYS A 60 -16.16 1.59 10.86
CA LYS A 60 -16.59 0.18 10.90
C LYS A 60 -17.31 -0.09 12.22
N GLU A 61 -18.56 -0.54 12.17
CA GLU A 61 -19.36 -0.86 13.35
C GLU A 61 -19.14 -2.31 13.76
N ILE A 62 -18.54 -2.53 14.94
CA ILE A 62 -18.12 -3.84 15.44
C ILE A 62 -18.20 -3.90 16.97
N GLY A 63 -18.08 -5.12 17.53
CA GLY A 63 -18.06 -5.30 18.99
C GLY A 63 -16.85 -4.63 19.65
N GLU A 64 -17.04 -4.13 20.88
CA GLU A 64 -16.05 -3.30 21.60
C GLU A 64 -14.67 -3.98 21.72
N SER A 65 -14.63 -5.26 22.12
CA SER A 65 -13.36 -5.98 22.27
C SER A 65 -12.62 -6.14 20.94
N VAL A 66 -13.36 -6.37 19.85
CA VAL A 66 -12.80 -6.51 18.51
C VAL A 66 -12.29 -5.16 18.02
N ALA A 67 -13.04 -4.08 18.24
CA ALA A 67 -12.64 -2.72 17.86
C ALA A 67 -11.31 -2.31 18.53
N HIS A 68 -11.14 -2.59 19.81
CA HIS A 68 -9.89 -2.33 20.52
C HIS A 68 -8.76 -3.21 20.05
N HIS A 69 -9.01 -4.51 19.84
CA HIS A 69 -7.99 -5.43 19.33
C HIS A 69 -7.49 -4.99 17.95
N GLU A 70 -8.39 -4.78 16.99
CA GLU A 70 -8.03 -4.34 15.64
C GLU A 70 -7.29 -3.00 15.64
N TYR A 71 -7.73 -2.05 16.46
CA TYR A 71 -7.07 -0.76 16.65
C TYR A 71 -5.61 -0.93 17.11
N ASP A 72 -5.38 -1.80 18.10
CA ASP A 72 -4.04 -2.02 18.65
C ASP A 72 -3.14 -2.76 17.65
N GLN A 73 -3.67 -3.72 16.89
CA GLN A 73 -2.93 -4.41 15.83
C GLN A 73 -2.53 -3.44 14.71
N LEU A 74 -3.47 -2.64 14.19
CA LEU A 74 -3.17 -1.63 13.16
C LEU A 74 -2.14 -0.60 13.64
N ARG A 75 -2.22 -0.17 14.91
CA ARG A 75 -1.18 0.70 15.50
C ARG A 75 0.19 0.04 15.59
N ALA A 76 0.23 -1.25 15.90
CA ALA A 76 1.47 -2.00 15.93
C ALA A 76 2.08 -2.11 14.54
N LEU A 77 1.27 -2.45 13.52
CA LEU A 77 1.70 -2.49 12.11
C LEU A 77 2.23 -1.14 11.63
N GLY A 78 1.55 -0.03 11.97
CA GLY A 78 2.02 1.31 11.61
C GLY A 78 3.37 1.69 12.26
N ARG A 79 3.69 1.19 13.47
CA ARG A 79 5.01 1.38 14.11
C ARG A 79 6.12 0.55 13.44
N LEU A 80 5.74 -0.56 12.81
CA LEU A 80 6.64 -1.46 12.09
C LEU A 80 6.76 -1.10 10.60
N ASP A 81 6.20 0.04 10.19
CA ASP A 81 6.18 0.49 8.79
C ASP A 81 5.64 -0.57 7.82
N THR A 82 4.62 -1.32 8.28
CA THR A 82 3.99 -2.37 7.48
C THR A 82 2.74 -1.82 6.78
N PRO A 83 2.53 -2.08 5.48
CA PRO A 83 1.43 -1.52 4.71
C PRO A 83 0.07 -1.92 5.27
N SER A 84 -0.59 -0.99 5.95
CA SER A 84 -1.93 -1.14 6.52
C SER A 84 -2.65 0.20 6.57
N VAL A 85 -3.97 0.18 6.71
CA VAL A 85 -4.74 1.39 6.98
C VAL A 85 -4.38 1.95 8.35
N GLN A 86 -4.41 3.29 8.50
CA GLN A 86 -4.04 3.94 9.74
C GLN A 86 -5.25 4.04 10.68
N PRO A 87 -5.19 3.49 11.91
CA PRO A 87 -6.26 3.61 12.87
C PRO A 87 -6.26 5.00 13.50
N LEU A 88 -7.43 5.63 13.56
CA LEU A 88 -7.61 6.96 14.14
C LEU A 88 -8.19 6.90 15.54
N ALA A 89 -9.29 6.16 15.73
CA ALA A 89 -9.99 6.10 17.01
C ALA A 89 -10.83 4.82 17.17
N VAL A 90 -11.13 4.49 18.42
CA VAL A 90 -12.22 3.58 18.81
C VAL A 90 -13.27 4.37 19.58
N ILE A 91 -14.53 4.22 19.20
CA ILE A 91 -15.67 4.87 19.81
C ILE A 91 -16.49 3.80 20.56
N THR A 92 -16.66 3.96 21.87
CA THR A 92 -17.40 3.02 22.71
C THR A 92 -18.48 3.75 23.50
N GLY A 93 -19.37 3.00 24.16
CA GLY A 93 -20.44 3.58 24.98
C GLY A 93 -21.49 4.33 24.16
N ARG A 94 -21.64 3.96 22.88
CA ARG A 94 -22.70 4.50 21.99
C ARG A 94 -24.06 4.02 22.46
N VAL A 95 -25.03 4.93 22.50
CA VAL A 95 -26.40 4.65 22.93
C VAL A 95 -27.37 5.38 22.02
N ALA A 96 -28.38 4.67 21.52
CA ALA A 96 -29.43 5.25 20.71
C ALA A 96 -30.35 6.15 21.53
N PRO A 97 -31.14 7.06 20.91
CA PRO A 97 -32.02 7.98 21.62
C PRO A 97 -33.10 7.30 22.49
N ASP A 98 -33.44 6.05 22.16
CA ASP A 98 -34.37 5.23 22.96
C ASP A 98 -33.72 4.52 24.15
N GLY A 99 -32.38 4.66 24.30
CA GLY A 99 -31.60 4.10 25.40
C GLY A 99 -30.99 2.72 25.07
N GLU A 100 -31.19 2.17 23.87
CA GLU A 100 -30.58 0.89 23.46
C GLU A 100 -29.07 1.07 23.18
N PRO A 101 -28.23 0.13 23.63
CA PRO A 101 -26.80 0.19 23.36
C PRO A 101 -26.52 -0.12 21.87
N LEU A 102 -25.67 0.69 21.26
CA LEU A 102 -25.15 0.46 19.91
C LEU A 102 -23.77 -0.18 19.96
N ASN A 103 -23.42 -0.92 18.89
CA ASN A 103 -22.07 -1.45 18.72
C ASN A 103 -21.02 -0.33 18.74
N SER A 104 -19.83 -0.66 19.17
CA SER A 104 -18.66 0.23 19.07
C SER A 104 -18.27 0.47 17.61
N ALA A 105 -17.47 1.49 17.38
CA ALA A 105 -16.98 1.79 16.04
C ALA A 105 -15.46 1.93 16.03
N LEU A 106 -14.82 1.28 15.06
CA LEU A 106 -13.44 1.53 14.70
C LEU A 106 -13.39 2.58 13.60
N VAL A 107 -12.55 3.58 13.78
CA VAL A 107 -12.31 4.66 12.80
C VAL A 107 -10.90 4.54 12.25
N THR A 108 -10.79 4.44 10.93
CA THR A 108 -9.50 4.40 10.22
C THR A 108 -9.43 5.50 9.16
N GLU A 109 -8.25 5.91 8.79
CA GLU A 109 -8.04 6.82 7.66
C GLU A 109 -8.31 6.10 6.34
N HIS A 110 -9.06 6.72 5.44
CA HIS A 110 -9.26 6.15 4.12
C HIS A 110 -7.97 6.23 3.31
N LEU A 111 -7.52 5.10 2.79
CA LEU A 111 -6.34 5.03 1.94
C LEU A 111 -6.64 5.68 0.58
N GLN A 112 -6.13 6.89 0.37
CA GLN A 112 -6.32 7.62 -0.89
C GLN A 112 -5.67 6.87 -2.06
N TYR A 113 -6.24 7.02 -3.26
CA TYR A 113 -5.79 6.36 -4.50
C TYR A 113 -5.77 4.84 -4.42
N SER A 114 -6.49 4.26 -3.46
CA SER A 114 -6.61 2.82 -3.35
C SER A 114 -7.76 2.28 -4.19
N LEU A 115 -7.56 1.08 -4.70
CA LEU A 115 -8.48 0.35 -5.54
C LEU A 115 -8.84 -0.97 -4.86
N PRO A 116 -10.14 -1.29 -4.67
CA PRO A 116 -10.56 -2.60 -4.22
C PRO A 116 -10.38 -3.63 -5.34
N TYR A 117 -10.13 -4.89 -4.98
CA TYR A 117 -9.89 -5.96 -5.95
C TYR A 117 -11.00 -6.08 -7.01
N ARG A 118 -12.27 -5.88 -6.63
CA ARG A 118 -13.40 -5.95 -7.57
C ARG A 118 -13.31 -4.93 -8.70
N ALA A 119 -12.75 -3.74 -8.44
CA ALA A 119 -12.52 -2.74 -9.48
C ALA A 119 -11.35 -3.12 -10.41
N LEU A 120 -10.39 -3.91 -9.91
CA LEU A 120 -9.21 -4.32 -10.63
C LEU A 120 -9.44 -5.62 -11.43
N PHE A 121 -10.19 -6.57 -10.88
CA PHE A 121 -10.51 -7.84 -11.53
C PHE A 121 -11.78 -7.78 -12.41
N SER A 122 -12.47 -6.63 -12.52
CA SER A 122 -13.68 -6.50 -13.35
C SER A 122 -13.35 -6.22 -14.82
N GLN A 123 -14.08 -6.88 -15.71
CA GLN A 123 -14.35 -6.69 -17.16
C GLN A 123 -13.20 -6.45 -18.15
N TYR A 124 -12.01 -5.98 -17.75
CA TYR A 124 -10.89 -5.68 -18.68
C TYR A 124 -9.54 -6.09 -18.11
N MET A 125 -9.52 -7.10 -17.26
CA MET A 125 -8.28 -7.54 -16.67
C MET A 125 -7.39 -8.16 -17.73
N ARG A 126 -6.25 -7.53 -17.97
CA ARG A 126 -5.17 -8.17 -18.71
C ARG A 126 -4.52 -9.23 -17.82
N PRO A 127 -4.09 -10.38 -18.35
CA PRO A 127 -3.40 -11.40 -17.56
C PRO A 127 -2.25 -10.82 -16.71
N GLU A 128 -1.48 -9.88 -17.26
CA GLU A 128 -0.38 -9.24 -16.56
C GLU A 128 -0.85 -8.41 -15.33
N THR A 129 -2.11 -7.96 -15.31
CA THR A 129 -2.64 -7.22 -14.16
C THR A 129 -2.91 -8.15 -12.99
N ALA A 130 -3.49 -9.34 -13.25
CA ALA A 130 -3.67 -10.37 -12.23
C ALA A 130 -2.35 -10.77 -11.60
N ASP A 131 -1.34 -11.06 -12.42
CA ASP A 131 0.00 -11.40 -11.96
C ASP A 131 0.57 -10.34 -11.01
N ARG A 132 0.47 -9.05 -11.39
CA ARG A 132 0.96 -7.92 -10.57
C ARG A 132 0.20 -7.75 -9.25
N LEU A 133 -1.11 -8.07 -9.21
CA LEU A 133 -1.90 -8.02 -7.98
C LEU A 133 -1.49 -9.16 -7.02
N ILE A 134 -1.28 -10.35 -7.57
CA ILE A 134 -0.79 -11.50 -6.79
C ILE A 134 0.63 -11.26 -6.29
N ASP A 135 1.51 -10.67 -7.10
CA ASP A 135 2.85 -10.24 -6.66
C ASP A 135 2.77 -9.26 -5.48
N ALA A 136 1.91 -8.24 -5.59
CA ALA A 136 1.72 -7.24 -4.53
C ALA A 136 1.21 -7.87 -3.23
N LEU A 137 0.26 -8.81 -3.31
CA LEU A 137 -0.24 -9.52 -2.14
C LEU A 137 0.81 -10.45 -1.52
N ALA A 138 1.60 -11.16 -2.35
CA ALA A 138 2.70 -11.98 -1.88
C ALA A 138 3.76 -11.14 -1.13
N VAL A 139 4.10 -9.96 -1.65
CA VAL A 139 4.99 -9.00 -0.99
C VAL A 139 4.40 -8.53 0.34
N LEU A 140 3.11 -8.20 0.40
CA LEU A 140 2.43 -7.82 1.64
C LEU A 140 2.53 -8.94 2.69
N LEU A 141 2.21 -10.20 2.32
CA LEU A 141 2.29 -11.34 3.22
C LEU A 141 3.71 -11.59 3.73
N VAL A 142 4.71 -11.48 2.86
CA VAL A 142 6.12 -11.60 3.28
C VAL A 142 6.47 -10.51 4.28
N ARG A 143 6.07 -9.25 4.05
CA ARG A 143 6.32 -8.14 4.98
C ARG A 143 5.65 -8.36 6.33
N LEU A 144 4.38 -8.77 6.35
CA LEU A 144 3.65 -9.12 7.57
C LEU A 144 4.36 -10.24 8.35
N HIS A 145 4.73 -11.31 7.66
CA HIS A 145 5.38 -12.47 8.30
C HIS A 145 6.79 -12.17 8.80
N LEU A 146 7.56 -11.32 8.10
CA LEU A 146 8.89 -10.87 8.56
C LEU A 146 8.79 -10.06 9.87
N THR A 147 7.73 -9.25 10.03
CA THR A 147 7.49 -8.49 11.26
C THR A 147 6.85 -9.33 12.38
N GLY A 148 6.54 -10.60 12.12
CA GLY A 148 5.91 -11.50 13.09
C GLY A 148 4.39 -11.39 13.15
N PHE A 149 3.75 -10.74 12.18
CA PHE A 149 2.30 -10.59 12.14
C PHE A 149 1.64 -11.77 11.44
N TYR A 150 0.84 -12.53 12.19
CA TYR A 150 -0.09 -13.54 11.68
C TYR A 150 -1.41 -12.86 11.36
N TRP A 151 -1.91 -12.98 10.13
CA TRP A 151 -3.12 -12.26 9.71
C TRP A 151 -4.41 -13.01 10.05
N GLY A 152 -4.46 -14.31 9.74
CA GLY A 152 -5.59 -15.20 10.09
C GLY A 152 -6.84 -15.05 9.23
N ASP A 153 -6.91 -14.04 8.32
CA ASP A 153 -8.03 -13.84 7.37
C ASP A 153 -7.56 -13.19 6.07
N VAL A 154 -6.52 -13.78 5.48
CA VAL A 154 -5.94 -13.28 4.23
C VAL A 154 -6.94 -13.42 3.09
N SER A 155 -7.30 -12.31 2.44
CA SER A 155 -8.24 -12.29 1.31
C SER A 155 -8.04 -11.04 0.45
N LEU A 156 -8.55 -11.06 -0.78
CA LEU A 156 -8.58 -9.88 -1.65
C LEU A 156 -9.55 -8.80 -1.11
N SER A 157 -10.64 -9.20 -0.46
CA SER A 157 -11.59 -8.26 0.17
C SER A 157 -11.02 -7.52 1.37
N ASN A 158 -10.05 -8.11 2.08
CA ASN A 158 -9.33 -7.49 3.18
C ASN A 158 -8.05 -6.76 2.73
N THR A 159 -7.89 -6.56 1.41
CA THR A 159 -6.74 -5.89 0.79
C THR A 159 -7.18 -4.74 -0.09
N LEU A 160 -6.51 -3.60 0.02
CA LEU A 160 -6.57 -2.51 -0.94
C LEU A 160 -5.26 -2.43 -1.72
N PHE A 161 -5.35 -1.98 -2.97
CA PHE A 161 -4.21 -1.87 -3.85
C PHE A 161 -4.00 -0.42 -4.27
N ARG A 162 -2.75 0.05 -4.31
CA ARG A 162 -2.34 1.33 -4.89
C ARG A 162 -1.42 1.06 -6.07
N ARG A 163 -1.42 1.93 -7.06
CA ARG A 163 -0.46 1.86 -8.17
C ARG A 163 0.95 2.12 -7.66
N ASP A 164 1.90 1.44 -8.25
CA ASP A 164 3.31 1.53 -7.86
C ASP A 164 4.22 1.40 -9.10
N ALA A 165 4.24 2.43 -9.93
CA ALA A 165 5.10 2.53 -11.10
C ALA A 165 5.05 1.29 -12.02
N GLY A 166 3.86 0.97 -12.49
CA GLY A 166 3.60 -0.19 -13.36
C GLY A 166 3.34 -1.50 -12.61
N ALA A 167 3.52 -1.53 -11.29
CA ALA A 167 3.13 -2.59 -10.37
C ALA A 167 1.97 -2.13 -9.46
N PHE A 168 1.74 -2.86 -8.37
CA PHE A 168 0.84 -2.48 -7.29
C PHE A 168 1.54 -2.64 -5.93
N ALA A 169 1.13 -1.83 -4.97
CA ALA A 169 1.38 -2.03 -3.55
C ALA A 169 0.08 -2.46 -2.87
N ALA A 170 0.13 -3.53 -2.07
CA ALA A 170 -1.01 -4.06 -1.34
C ALA A 170 -0.99 -3.57 0.12
N TYR A 171 -2.16 -3.26 0.66
CA TYR A 171 -2.38 -2.75 2.01
C TYR A 171 -3.41 -3.59 2.76
N LEU A 172 -3.08 -3.99 3.97
CA LEU A 172 -4.01 -4.66 4.88
C LEU A 172 -5.07 -3.66 5.38
N VAL A 173 -6.34 -4.06 5.30
CA VAL A 173 -7.48 -3.22 5.72
C VAL A 173 -8.10 -3.71 7.01
N ASP A 174 -8.20 -5.03 7.18
CA ASP A 174 -8.86 -5.68 8.31
C ASP A 174 -7.85 -6.52 9.11
N ALA A 175 -7.65 -6.16 10.38
CA ALA A 175 -6.73 -6.82 11.28
C ALA A 175 -7.45 -7.48 12.48
N GLU A 176 -8.77 -7.70 12.40
CA GLU A 176 -9.55 -8.20 13.55
C GLU A 176 -9.15 -9.59 14.03
N THR A 177 -8.62 -10.43 13.13
CA THR A 177 -8.11 -11.78 13.44
C THR A 177 -6.60 -11.81 13.61
N GLY A 178 -5.94 -10.68 13.39
CA GLY A 178 -4.49 -10.59 13.36
C GLY A 178 -3.84 -10.68 14.75
N GLU A 179 -2.65 -11.24 14.81
CA GLU A 179 -1.85 -11.35 16.03
C GLU A 179 -0.37 -11.05 15.75
N LEU A 180 0.24 -10.19 16.57
CA LEU A 180 1.66 -9.92 16.50
C LEU A 180 2.43 -10.85 17.44
N HIS A 181 3.38 -11.60 16.89
CA HIS A 181 4.28 -12.51 17.61
C HIS A 181 5.72 -12.03 17.48
N PRO A 182 6.62 -12.39 18.40
CA PRO A 182 8.06 -12.12 18.23
C PRO A 182 8.63 -12.74 16.94
N GLN A 183 8.12 -13.91 16.54
CA GLN A 183 8.43 -14.61 15.31
C GLN A 183 7.33 -15.61 14.99
N LEU A 184 6.94 -15.74 13.73
CA LEU A 184 5.98 -16.75 13.30
C LEU A 184 6.63 -18.12 13.13
N THR A 185 5.91 -19.16 13.53
CA THR A 185 6.25 -20.54 13.18
C THR A 185 5.97 -20.80 11.70
N VAL A 186 6.61 -21.84 11.15
CA VAL A 186 6.31 -22.33 9.78
C VAL A 186 4.83 -22.67 9.63
N GLY A 187 4.24 -23.30 10.68
CA GLY A 187 2.82 -23.67 10.65
C GLY A 187 1.87 -22.46 10.55
N GLN A 188 2.15 -21.37 11.27
CA GLN A 188 1.34 -20.15 11.18
C GLN A 188 1.43 -19.51 9.79
N ARG A 189 2.64 -19.40 9.23
CA ARG A 189 2.82 -18.86 7.86
C ARG A 189 2.11 -19.73 6.81
N ASN A 190 2.25 -21.05 6.89
CA ASN A 190 1.57 -21.95 5.96
C ASN A 190 0.05 -21.87 6.06
N TYR A 191 -0.48 -21.68 7.27
CA TYR A 191 -1.92 -21.51 7.46
C TYR A 191 -2.44 -20.23 6.80
N ASP A 192 -1.74 -19.10 6.95
CA ASP A 192 -2.08 -17.86 6.23
C ASP A 192 -2.01 -18.03 4.70
N LEU A 193 -1.04 -18.79 4.20
CA LEU A 193 -0.95 -19.10 2.76
C LEU A 193 -2.10 -19.98 2.27
N ASP A 194 -2.48 -21.00 3.04
CA ASP A 194 -3.63 -21.86 2.72
C ASP A 194 -4.93 -21.07 2.72
N LEU A 195 -5.11 -20.14 3.68
CA LEU A 195 -6.24 -19.21 3.70
C LEU A 195 -6.22 -18.27 2.49
N ALA A 196 -5.08 -17.65 2.20
CA ALA A 196 -4.93 -16.77 1.05
C ALA A 196 -5.35 -17.48 -0.24
N ARG A 197 -4.77 -18.65 -0.48
CA ARG A 197 -5.10 -19.47 -1.66
C ARG A 197 -6.60 -19.78 -1.75
N THR A 198 -7.18 -20.25 -0.65
CA THR A 198 -8.59 -20.66 -0.61
C THR A 198 -9.54 -19.48 -0.81
N ASN A 199 -9.30 -18.38 -0.10
CA ASN A 199 -10.14 -17.18 -0.17
C ASN A 199 -10.04 -16.51 -1.54
N ILE A 200 -8.83 -16.38 -2.12
CA ILE A 200 -8.63 -15.84 -3.47
C ILE A 200 -9.41 -16.64 -4.50
N ILE A 201 -9.29 -17.97 -4.49
CA ILE A 201 -10.05 -18.83 -5.41
C ILE A 201 -11.56 -18.60 -5.25
N GLY A 202 -12.07 -18.59 -4.02
CA GLY A 202 -13.49 -18.36 -3.74
C GLY A 202 -13.96 -17.00 -4.22
N GLU A 203 -13.23 -15.94 -3.92
CA GLU A 203 -13.57 -14.55 -4.31
C GLU A 203 -13.52 -14.36 -5.83
N LEU A 204 -12.59 -15.00 -6.54
CA LEU A 204 -12.54 -14.96 -8.00
C LEU A 204 -13.65 -15.80 -8.65
N MET A 205 -14.01 -16.95 -8.06
CA MET A 205 -15.19 -17.72 -8.48
C MET A 205 -16.49 -16.92 -8.32
N ASP A 206 -16.62 -16.15 -7.24
CA ASP A 206 -17.77 -15.24 -7.04
C ASP A 206 -17.82 -14.14 -8.12
N LEU A 207 -16.67 -13.62 -8.57
CA LEU A 207 -16.61 -12.67 -9.67
C LEU A 207 -17.00 -13.31 -11.01
N GLN A 208 -16.60 -14.57 -11.28
CA GLN A 208 -17.01 -15.31 -12.47
C GLN A 208 -18.53 -15.59 -12.43
N ALA A 209 -19.05 -16.06 -11.30
CA ALA A 209 -20.48 -16.29 -11.13
C ALA A 209 -21.33 -15.01 -11.27
N GLY A 210 -20.76 -13.85 -10.95
CA GLY A 210 -21.37 -12.53 -11.14
C GLY A 210 -21.09 -11.88 -12.50
N GLU A 211 -20.54 -12.63 -13.48
CA GLU A 211 -20.17 -12.13 -14.82
C GLU A 211 -19.21 -10.93 -14.80
N ALA A 212 -18.50 -10.72 -13.68
CA ALA A 212 -17.53 -9.64 -13.53
C ALA A 212 -16.11 -10.05 -13.94
N LEU A 213 -15.81 -11.34 -13.98
CA LEU A 213 -14.54 -11.92 -14.43
C LEU A 213 -14.82 -12.96 -15.54
N ASP A 214 -13.96 -12.99 -16.55
CA ASP A 214 -14.05 -13.92 -17.67
C ASP A 214 -13.98 -15.39 -17.19
N GLU A 215 -14.85 -16.24 -17.72
CA GLU A 215 -14.86 -17.68 -17.40
C GLU A 215 -13.57 -18.40 -17.85
N ASP A 216 -12.86 -17.87 -18.84
CA ASP A 216 -11.59 -18.42 -19.33
C ASP A 216 -10.42 -18.21 -18.36
N VAL A 217 -10.57 -17.41 -17.31
CA VAL A 217 -9.52 -17.21 -16.28
C VAL A 217 -9.46 -18.43 -15.37
N ASP A 218 -8.32 -19.10 -15.32
CA ASP A 218 -8.08 -20.20 -14.38
C ASP A 218 -7.85 -19.65 -12.96
N VAL A 219 -8.93 -19.50 -12.19
CA VAL A 219 -8.92 -18.96 -10.83
C VAL A 219 -8.16 -19.86 -9.85
N ILE A 220 -8.06 -21.16 -10.14
CA ILE A 220 -7.29 -22.10 -9.31
C ILE A 220 -5.80 -21.85 -9.51
N GLU A 221 -5.39 -21.63 -10.75
CA GLU A 221 -4.00 -21.28 -11.05
C GLU A 221 -3.62 -19.93 -10.42
N VAL A 222 -4.48 -18.89 -10.52
CA VAL A 222 -4.26 -17.61 -9.85
C VAL A 222 -4.10 -17.80 -8.34
N GLY A 223 -4.94 -18.62 -7.71
CA GLY A 223 -4.80 -18.92 -6.28
C GLY A 223 -3.53 -19.72 -5.93
N ASN A 224 -3.04 -20.59 -6.81
CA ASN A 224 -1.78 -21.32 -6.59
C ASN A 224 -0.57 -20.38 -6.67
N GLN A 225 -0.59 -19.41 -7.58
CA GLN A 225 0.50 -18.46 -7.77
C GLN A 225 0.84 -17.67 -6.51
N ILE A 226 -0.11 -17.39 -5.62
CA ILE A 226 0.19 -16.67 -4.37
C ILE A 226 1.20 -17.43 -3.50
N VAL A 227 1.05 -18.77 -3.42
CA VAL A 227 1.96 -19.63 -2.64
C VAL A 227 3.35 -19.64 -3.28
N GLU A 228 3.42 -19.86 -4.59
CA GLU A 228 4.69 -19.90 -5.32
C GLU A 228 5.47 -18.59 -5.23
N ARG A 229 4.79 -17.44 -5.40
CA ARG A 229 5.39 -16.10 -5.30
C ARG A 229 5.89 -15.82 -3.88
N TYR A 230 5.07 -16.14 -2.88
CA TYR A 230 5.46 -15.99 -1.48
C TYR A 230 6.69 -16.85 -1.15
N GLU A 231 6.66 -18.15 -1.46
CA GLU A 231 7.76 -19.08 -1.15
C GLU A 231 9.06 -18.68 -1.84
N SER A 232 8.98 -18.25 -3.10
CA SER A 232 10.14 -17.76 -3.85
C SER A 232 10.76 -16.53 -3.19
N LEU A 233 9.94 -15.51 -2.85
CA LEU A 233 10.42 -14.30 -2.21
C LEU A 233 10.92 -14.57 -0.79
N TRP A 234 10.18 -15.37 0.00
CA TRP A 234 10.58 -15.76 1.35
C TRP A 234 11.94 -16.46 1.35
N ALA A 235 12.12 -17.43 0.45
CA ALA A 235 13.39 -18.14 0.31
C ALA A 235 14.53 -17.20 -0.06
N GLU A 236 14.28 -16.26 -1.00
CA GLU A 236 15.29 -15.28 -1.39
C GLU A 236 15.70 -14.38 -0.22
N LEU A 237 14.77 -13.98 0.65
CA LEU A 237 15.04 -13.09 1.79
C LEU A 237 15.68 -13.82 2.98
N THR A 238 15.42 -15.11 3.19
CA THR A 238 15.76 -15.80 4.44
C THR A 238 16.74 -16.96 4.32
N ARG A 239 16.98 -17.47 3.09
CA ARG A 239 17.85 -18.66 2.91
C ARG A 239 19.29 -18.38 3.29
N GLU A 240 19.95 -19.43 3.78
CA GLU A 240 21.39 -19.47 3.97
C GLU A 240 22.09 -19.72 2.63
N GLU A 241 23.17 -18.99 2.36
CA GLU A 241 24.06 -19.19 1.22
C GLU A 241 25.46 -19.54 1.72
N SER A 242 26.08 -20.58 1.15
CA SER A 242 27.45 -20.98 1.47
C SER A 242 28.37 -20.83 0.26
N PHE A 243 29.62 -20.40 0.52
CA PHE A 243 30.64 -20.20 -0.52
C PHE A 243 32.05 -20.37 0.08
N GLU A 244 33.07 -20.46 -0.79
CA GLU A 244 34.45 -20.57 -0.35
C GLU A 244 34.94 -19.26 0.31
N ALA A 245 35.77 -19.36 1.33
CA ALA A 245 36.26 -18.21 2.09
C ALA A 245 37.00 -17.14 1.25
N GLY A 246 37.47 -17.51 0.02
CA GLY A 246 38.04 -16.59 -0.95
C GLY A 246 37.03 -15.67 -1.63
N ASP A 247 35.74 -16.03 -1.65
CA ASP A 247 34.67 -15.35 -2.39
C ASP A 247 33.93 -14.33 -1.56
N ARG A 248 34.63 -13.49 -0.77
CA ARG A 248 34.03 -12.48 0.13
C ARG A 248 33.10 -11.49 -0.57
N TRP A 249 33.31 -11.25 -1.86
CA TRP A 249 32.47 -10.39 -2.69
C TRP A 249 31.00 -10.86 -2.73
N ARG A 250 30.73 -12.15 -2.46
CA ARG A 250 29.38 -12.71 -2.41
C ARG A 250 28.53 -12.13 -1.30
N VAL A 251 29.15 -11.67 -0.20
CA VAL A 251 28.43 -10.98 0.89
C VAL A 251 27.80 -9.68 0.36
N GLU A 252 28.61 -8.86 -0.32
CA GLU A 252 28.14 -7.59 -0.90
C GLU A 252 27.12 -7.87 -2.02
N ALA A 253 27.38 -8.85 -2.88
CA ALA A 253 26.48 -9.23 -3.94
C ALA A 253 25.11 -9.70 -3.38
N ARG A 254 25.09 -10.40 -2.24
CA ARG A 254 23.85 -10.80 -1.55
C ARG A 254 23.08 -9.60 -1.04
N ILE A 255 23.76 -8.68 -0.35
CA ILE A 255 23.14 -7.46 0.18
C ILE A 255 22.55 -6.63 -0.97
N ASN A 256 23.34 -6.41 -2.04
CA ASN A 256 22.88 -5.64 -3.20
C ASN A 256 21.64 -6.27 -3.86
N ARG A 257 21.62 -7.61 -3.98
CA ARG A 257 20.46 -8.33 -4.54
C ARG A 257 19.19 -8.13 -3.67
N LEU A 258 19.34 -8.15 -2.33
CA LEU A 258 18.21 -7.87 -1.43
C LEU A 258 17.76 -6.41 -1.51
N ASN A 259 18.70 -5.47 -1.61
CA ASN A 259 18.38 -4.05 -1.82
C ASN A 259 17.65 -3.83 -3.16
N GLU A 260 18.05 -4.52 -4.23
CA GLU A 260 17.36 -4.48 -5.53
C GLU A 260 15.92 -4.99 -5.46
N LEU A 261 15.62 -5.89 -4.52
CA LEU A 261 14.28 -6.36 -4.22
C LEU A 261 13.49 -5.39 -3.31
N GLY A 262 14.11 -4.29 -2.87
CA GLY A 262 13.47 -3.29 -2.00
C GLY A 262 13.62 -3.56 -0.51
N TYR A 263 14.61 -4.39 -0.11
CA TYR A 263 14.83 -4.74 1.30
C TYR A 263 16.21 -4.34 1.78
N ASP A 264 16.28 -3.76 2.98
CA ASP A 264 17.53 -3.55 3.71
C ASP A 264 17.89 -4.78 4.54
N VAL A 265 19.19 -5.04 4.67
CA VAL A 265 19.69 -6.09 5.57
C VAL A 265 20.17 -5.43 6.86
N GLY A 266 19.33 -5.49 7.91
CA GLY A 266 19.66 -4.93 9.22
C GLY A 266 20.68 -5.78 9.98
N GLU A 267 20.62 -7.10 9.84
CA GLU A 267 21.57 -8.03 10.47
C GLU A 267 21.83 -9.24 9.58
N LEU A 268 23.12 -9.58 9.43
CA LEU A 268 23.59 -10.75 8.68
C LEU A 268 24.39 -11.67 9.61
N SER A 269 23.96 -12.94 9.72
CA SER A 269 24.77 -13.97 10.36
C SER A 269 25.83 -14.50 9.40
N ILE A 270 27.08 -14.51 9.85
CA ILE A 270 28.19 -15.10 9.10
C ILE A 270 28.79 -16.20 9.95
N THR A 271 28.83 -17.41 9.43
CA THR A 271 29.43 -18.59 10.08
C THR A 271 30.49 -19.20 9.16
N THR A 272 31.48 -19.82 9.76
CA THR A 272 32.51 -20.57 9.01
C THR A 272 32.53 -22.00 9.51
N ASP A 273 32.92 -22.93 8.63
CA ASP A 273 33.23 -24.30 9.04
C ASP A 273 34.51 -24.34 9.91
N ILE A 274 34.78 -25.52 10.50
CA ILE A 274 35.89 -25.72 11.43
C ILE A 274 37.24 -25.46 10.75
N ASP A 275 37.35 -25.73 9.46
CA ASP A 275 38.57 -25.57 8.68
C ASP A 275 38.71 -24.15 8.09
N GLY A 276 37.67 -23.31 8.24
CA GLY A 276 37.64 -21.92 7.73
C GLY A 276 37.61 -21.83 6.19
N THR A 277 37.27 -22.93 5.50
CA THR A 277 37.24 -23.00 4.03
C THR A 277 35.90 -22.57 3.45
N THR A 278 34.82 -22.79 4.18
CA THR A 278 33.45 -22.45 3.77
C THR A 278 32.88 -21.35 4.68
N VAL A 279 32.28 -20.35 4.05
CA VAL A 279 31.57 -19.27 4.72
C VAL A 279 30.10 -19.42 4.38
N SER A 280 29.25 -19.42 5.42
CA SER A 280 27.79 -19.38 5.27
C SER A 280 27.27 -18.04 5.74
N ILE A 281 26.39 -17.43 4.96
CA ILE A 281 25.70 -16.17 5.28
C ILE A 281 24.19 -16.37 5.28
N GLN A 282 23.54 -15.78 6.27
CA GLN A 282 22.08 -15.80 6.39
C GLN A 282 21.59 -14.43 6.87
N PRO A 283 20.68 -13.76 6.14
CA PRO A 283 20.00 -12.59 6.66
C PRO A 283 19.18 -12.95 7.91
N LYS A 284 19.32 -12.19 9.00
CA LYS A 284 18.58 -12.37 10.26
C LYS A 284 17.50 -11.31 10.45
N VAL A 285 17.82 -10.08 10.04
CA VAL A 285 16.87 -8.97 10.05
C VAL A 285 16.85 -8.38 8.65
N VAL A 286 15.68 -8.39 8.04
CA VAL A 286 15.43 -7.85 6.69
C VAL A 286 14.23 -6.91 6.79
N ASP A 287 14.45 -5.63 6.42
CA ASP A 287 13.46 -4.57 6.50
C ASP A 287 13.04 -4.12 5.09
N ALA A 288 11.77 -4.18 4.78
CA ALA A 288 11.22 -3.68 3.52
C ALA A 288 11.27 -2.15 3.45
N GLY A 289 11.17 -1.56 2.25
CA GLY A 289 11.11 -0.11 2.04
C GLY A 289 12.48 0.54 1.84
N HIS A 290 13.43 -0.16 1.23
CA HIS A 290 14.78 0.37 0.95
C HIS A 290 14.74 1.66 0.12
N PHE A 291 14.04 1.65 -1.03
CA PHE A 291 13.96 2.80 -1.92
C PHE A 291 13.05 3.90 -1.35
N HIS A 292 11.92 3.53 -0.75
CA HIS A 292 11.02 4.45 -0.06
C HIS A 292 11.77 5.30 0.97
N ARG A 293 12.54 4.65 1.88
CA ARG A 293 13.31 5.37 2.91
C ARG A 293 14.39 6.29 2.31
N GLN A 294 14.98 5.90 1.17
CA GLN A 294 15.96 6.77 0.48
C GLN A 294 15.27 8.02 -0.09
N VAL A 295 14.16 7.87 -0.82
CA VAL A 295 13.41 9.01 -1.36
C VAL A 295 12.88 9.90 -0.27
N MET A 296 12.26 9.33 0.78
CA MET A 296 11.77 10.09 1.94
C MET A 296 12.88 10.93 2.57
N ARG A 297 14.06 10.35 2.76
CA ARG A 297 15.22 11.09 3.34
C ARG A 297 15.73 12.19 2.43
N LEU A 298 15.78 11.97 1.12
CA LEU A 298 16.37 12.91 0.16
C LEU A 298 15.40 14.03 -0.26
N THR A 299 14.10 13.73 -0.33
CA THR A 299 13.09 14.62 -0.94
C THR A 299 11.91 14.94 -0.03
N GLY A 300 11.72 14.19 1.05
CA GLY A 300 10.54 14.28 1.91
C GLY A 300 9.25 13.70 1.27
N GLN A 301 9.35 13.06 0.10
CA GLN A 301 8.18 12.47 -0.57
C GLN A 301 7.87 11.07 -0.03
N ASP A 302 6.62 10.87 0.37
CA ASP A 302 6.07 9.58 0.80
C ASP A 302 5.46 8.87 -0.41
N VAL A 303 6.18 7.92 -0.97
CA VAL A 303 5.84 7.25 -2.24
C VAL A 303 5.99 5.73 -2.11
N GLN A 304 5.41 4.96 -3.03
CA GLN A 304 5.53 3.51 -3.05
C GLN A 304 6.96 3.06 -3.43
N GLU A 305 7.28 1.80 -3.18
CA GLU A 305 8.65 1.29 -3.32
C GLU A 305 9.18 1.34 -4.78
N ASN A 306 8.38 0.92 -5.77
CA ASN A 306 8.79 1.00 -7.16
C ASN A 306 8.73 2.43 -7.72
N GLN A 307 7.79 3.26 -7.25
CA GLN A 307 7.79 4.70 -7.52
C GLN A 307 9.09 5.33 -7.01
N ALA A 308 9.49 5.02 -5.78
CA ALA A 308 10.73 5.49 -5.19
C ALA A 308 11.95 5.06 -6.00
N ARG A 309 12.03 3.78 -6.37
CA ARG A 309 13.11 3.27 -7.25
C ARG A 309 13.17 4.01 -8.59
N ARG A 310 12.00 4.28 -9.19
CA ARG A 310 11.94 5.05 -10.44
C ARG A 310 12.43 6.49 -10.26
N MET A 311 12.04 7.15 -9.18
CA MET A 311 12.47 8.50 -8.84
C MET A 311 13.98 8.57 -8.61
N LEU A 312 14.57 7.62 -7.90
CA LEU A 312 16.02 7.54 -7.68
C LEU A 312 16.79 7.33 -9.00
N ASN A 313 16.29 6.47 -9.89
CA ASN A 313 16.90 6.26 -11.21
C ASN A 313 16.89 7.55 -12.06
N ASP A 314 15.78 8.31 -12.01
CA ASP A 314 15.69 9.58 -12.73
C ASP A 314 16.57 10.66 -12.09
N LEU A 315 16.66 10.71 -10.75
CA LEU A 315 17.60 11.58 -10.02
C LEU A 315 19.06 11.28 -10.41
N ASP A 316 19.45 10.01 -10.51
CA ASP A 316 20.78 9.62 -10.93
C ASP A 316 21.05 10.03 -12.38
N ALA A 317 20.08 9.89 -13.29
CA ALA A 317 20.16 10.37 -14.65
C ALA A 317 20.30 11.91 -14.73
N TYR A 318 19.54 12.66 -13.90
CA TYR A 318 19.68 14.11 -13.77
C TYR A 318 21.07 14.52 -13.27
N ARG A 319 21.55 13.83 -12.23
CA ARG A 319 22.88 14.05 -11.66
C ARG A 319 23.99 13.85 -12.68
N ALA A 320 23.87 12.79 -13.51
CA ALA A 320 24.79 12.52 -14.60
C ALA A 320 24.72 13.57 -15.72
N ALA A 321 23.52 13.97 -16.12
CA ALA A 321 23.30 14.95 -17.17
C ALA A 321 23.77 16.37 -16.83
N THR A 322 23.80 16.70 -15.52
CA THR A 322 24.24 18.00 -15.00
C THR A 322 25.68 18.03 -14.51
N ASP A 323 26.45 16.94 -14.69
CA ASP A 323 27.85 16.80 -14.25
C ASP A 323 28.06 16.97 -12.73
N ARG A 324 27.05 16.58 -11.91
CA ARG A 324 27.01 16.79 -10.44
C ARG A 324 27.32 15.54 -9.62
N GLN A 325 28.04 14.56 -10.19
CA GLN A 325 28.32 13.26 -9.56
C GLN A 325 29.12 13.40 -8.26
N ASN A 326 29.87 14.48 -8.09
CA ASN A 326 30.73 14.75 -6.91
C ASN A 326 30.06 15.68 -5.88
N GLU A 327 28.85 16.15 -6.12
CA GLU A 327 28.09 16.99 -5.19
C GLU A 327 27.34 16.15 -4.16
N ASP A 328 26.94 16.79 -3.06
CA ASP A 328 26.09 16.17 -2.05
C ASP A 328 24.75 15.76 -2.67
N LEU A 329 24.40 14.50 -2.52
CA LEU A 329 23.19 13.93 -3.13
C LEU A 329 21.90 14.61 -2.64
N THR A 330 21.88 15.09 -1.39
CA THR A 330 20.71 15.77 -0.83
C THR A 330 20.45 17.10 -1.54
N LEU A 331 21.51 17.86 -1.85
CA LEU A 331 21.37 19.11 -2.61
C LEU A 331 20.91 18.86 -4.04
N VAL A 332 21.49 17.85 -4.69
CA VAL A 332 21.09 17.47 -6.07
C VAL A 332 19.64 16.98 -6.09
N ALA A 333 19.23 16.22 -5.08
CA ALA A 333 17.84 15.72 -4.99
C ALA A 333 16.83 16.85 -4.79
N HIS A 334 17.20 17.88 -4.02
CA HIS A 334 16.35 19.05 -3.83
C HIS A 334 16.15 19.84 -5.14
N ASP A 335 17.25 20.11 -5.85
CA ASP A 335 17.18 20.79 -7.16
C ASP A 335 16.42 19.95 -8.17
N TRP A 336 16.62 18.63 -8.22
CA TRP A 336 15.85 17.73 -9.08
C TRP A 336 14.36 17.76 -8.76
N LEU A 337 14.00 17.81 -7.47
CA LEU A 337 12.60 17.91 -7.05
C LEU A 337 11.96 19.20 -7.59
N ASP A 338 12.69 20.33 -7.50
CA ASP A 338 12.20 21.65 -7.92
C ASP A 338 12.25 21.86 -9.43
N GLU A 339 13.23 21.29 -10.14
CA GLU A 339 13.45 21.53 -11.56
C GLU A 339 12.81 20.45 -12.46
N VAL A 340 12.63 19.22 -11.96
CA VAL A 340 12.16 18.09 -12.77
C VAL A 340 10.82 17.54 -12.27
N PHE A 341 10.78 17.02 -11.04
CA PHE A 341 9.60 16.33 -10.52
C PHE A 341 8.39 17.27 -10.38
N THR A 342 8.53 18.32 -9.58
CA THR A 342 7.43 19.27 -9.31
C THR A 342 6.92 19.97 -10.58
N PRO A 343 7.77 20.49 -11.48
CA PRO A 343 7.29 21.08 -12.73
C PRO A 343 6.58 20.07 -13.65
N THR A 344 7.04 18.81 -13.69
CA THR A 344 6.41 17.76 -14.50
C THR A 344 4.98 17.50 -14.01
N VAL A 345 4.80 17.32 -12.71
CA VAL A 345 3.47 17.10 -12.11
C VAL A 345 2.59 18.35 -12.27
N ARG A 346 3.13 19.54 -12.05
CA ARG A 346 2.39 20.82 -12.16
C ARG A 346 1.97 21.18 -13.58
N ALA A 347 2.69 20.69 -14.59
CA ALA A 347 2.33 20.90 -15.99
C ALA A 347 1.07 20.14 -16.42
N VAL A 348 0.67 19.11 -15.69
CA VAL A 348 -0.63 18.43 -15.87
C VAL A 348 -1.76 19.38 -15.36
N PRO A 349 -2.87 19.53 -16.08
CA PRO A 349 -4.01 20.36 -15.64
C PRO A 349 -4.53 19.96 -14.25
N ARG A 350 -4.89 20.95 -13.43
CA ARG A 350 -5.24 20.76 -12.01
C ARG A 350 -6.41 19.79 -11.79
N ASP A 351 -7.41 19.80 -12.66
CA ASP A 351 -8.54 18.88 -12.65
C ASP A 351 -8.13 17.43 -12.92
N LEU A 352 -7.09 17.22 -13.72
CA LEU A 352 -6.58 15.88 -14.07
C LEU A 352 -5.52 15.37 -13.11
N ARG A 353 -4.75 16.25 -12.43
CA ARG A 353 -3.76 15.85 -11.42
C ARG A 353 -4.35 15.06 -10.25
N ARG A 354 -5.64 15.24 -9.99
CA ARG A 354 -6.36 14.56 -8.92
C ARG A 354 -6.68 13.10 -9.23
N LYS A 355 -6.50 12.66 -10.48
CA LYS A 355 -6.83 11.29 -10.90
C LYS A 355 -5.89 10.24 -10.34
N LEU A 356 -4.60 10.57 -10.23
CA LEU A 356 -3.53 9.66 -9.75
C LEU A 356 -2.64 10.38 -8.75
N GLU A 357 -1.86 9.61 -8.00
CA GLU A 357 -0.79 10.15 -7.15
C GLU A 357 0.25 10.91 -7.98
N PRO A 358 0.87 11.96 -7.40
CA PRO A 358 1.91 12.73 -8.09
C PRO A 358 3.08 11.86 -8.61
N ALA A 359 3.55 10.91 -7.81
CA ALA A 359 4.63 10.01 -8.20
C ALA A 359 4.22 9.07 -9.34
N GLU A 360 2.97 8.63 -9.37
CA GLU A 360 2.44 7.80 -10.45
C GLU A 360 2.28 8.61 -11.74
N ILE A 361 1.80 9.85 -11.66
CA ILE A 361 1.77 10.77 -12.81
C ILE A 361 3.17 10.96 -13.38
N PHE A 362 4.16 11.20 -12.52
CA PHE A 362 5.54 11.37 -12.93
C PHE A 362 6.07 10.12 -13.66
N HIS A 363 5.87 8.94 -13.07
CA HIS A 363 6.24 7.67 -13.68
C HIS A 363 5.59 7.49 -15.06
N GLU A 364 4.26 7.63 -15.15
CA GLU A 364 3.52 7.42 -16.40
C GLU A 364 3.90 8.42 -17.49
N VAL A 365 4.23 9.67 -17.13
CA VAL A 365 4.75 10.66 -18.10
C VAL A 365 6.10 10.22 -18.67
N LEU A 366 7.02 9.71 -17.83
CA LEU A 366 8.32 9.23 -18.29
C LEU A 366 8.20 7.97 -19.16
N GLU A 367 7.32 7.05 -18.78
CA GLU A 367 7.03 5.85 -19.57
C GLU A 367 6.41 6.21 -20.93
N HIS A 368 5.43 7.12 -20.92
CA HIS A 368 4.83 7.63 -22.16
C HIS A 368 5.83 8.33 -23.04
N ARG A 369 6.74 9.15 -22.46
CA ARG A 369 7.84 9.79 -23.20
C ARG A 369 8.72 8.78 -23.89
N TRP A 370 9.11 7.73 -23.18
CA TRP A 370 9.91 6.64 -23.75
C TRP A 370 9.18 5.99 -24.93
N PHE A 371 7.91 5.60 -24.74
CA PHE A 371 7.09 4.97 -25.77
C PHE A 371 6.95 5.80 -27.04
N ILE A 372 6.59 7.11 -26.92
CA ILE A 372 6.46 7.98 -28.10
C ILE A 372 7.82 8.30 -28.74
N SER A 373 8.89 8.35 -27.95
CA SER A 373 10.24 8.54 -28.50
C SER A 373 10.68 7.36 -29.34
N GLU A 374 10.41 6.13 -28.88
CA GLU A 374 10.67 4.91 -29.63
C GLU A 374 9.82 4.84 -30.91
N GLN A 375 8.54 5.13 -30.81
CA GLN A 375 7.62 5.13 -31.97
C GLN A 375 8.02 6.17 -33.03
N GLN A 376 8.45 7.36 -32.59
CA GLN A 376 8.84 8.45 -33.48
C GLN A 376 10.32 8.41 -33.89
N GLN A 377 11.10 7.53 -33.31
CA GLN A 377 12.56 7.40 -33.51
C GLN A 377 13.32 8.74 -33.32
N ARG A 378 12.88 9.52 -32.32
CA ARG A 378 13.53 10.75 -31.90
C ARG A 378 13.40 10.93 -30.38
N ASP A 379 14.29 11.70 -29.80
CA ASP A 379 14.09 12.14 -28.41
C ASP A 379 12.93 13.16 -28.35
N VAL A 380 11.86 12.82 -27.61
CA VAL A 380 10.70 13.65 -27.43
C VAL A 380 10.92 14.55 -26.20
N PRO A 381 10.81 15.89 -26.34
CA PRO A 381 10.92 16.78 -25.20
C PRO A 381 9.85 16.51 -24.13
N LEU A 382 10.21 16.66 -22.85
CA LEU A 382 9.33 16.36 -21.73
C LEU A 382 7.98 17.10 -21.81
N HIS A 383 7.96 18.37 -22.19
CA HIS A 383 6.72 19.15 -22.32
C HIS A 383 5.77 18.62 -23.42
N GLU A 384 6.32 18.04 -24.49
CA GLU A 384 5.53 17.40 -25.55
C GLU A 384 4.95 16.08 -25.03
N ALA A 385 5.74 15.31 -24.29
CA ALA A 385 5.30 14.07 -23.67
C ALA A 385 4.18 14.30 -22.64
N ILE A 386 4.31 15.31 -21.77
CA ILE A 386 3.28 15.67 -20.78
C ILE A 386 1.96 16.02 -21.48
N ARG A 387 2.00 16.80 -22.55
CA ARG A 387 0.79 17.16 -23.31
C ARG A 387 0.14 15.93 -23.92
N SER A 388 0.92 15.12 -24.62
CA SER A 388 0.44 13.89 -25.25
C SER A 388 -0.13 12.91 -24.21
N TYR A 389 0.55 12.69 -23.09
CA TYR A 389 0.06 11.87 -21.98
C TYR A 389 -1.25 12.38 -21.42
N THR A 390 -1.33 13.69 -21.16
CA THR A 390 -2.53 14.33 -20.61
C THR A 390 -3.74 14.13 -21.52
N GLU A 391 -3.58 14.34 -22.83
CA GLU A 391 -4.67 14.28 -23.81
C GLU A 391 -5.09 12.86 -24.14
N ASN A 392 -4.13 11.93 -24.31
CA ASN A 392 -4.37 10.61 -24.86
C ASN A 392 -4.50 9.51 -23.79
N VAL A 393 -4.00 9.73 -22.57
CA VAL A 393 -3.99 8.73 -21.50
C VAL A 393 -4.76 9.22 -20.28
N LEU A 394 -4.25 10.24 -19.59
CA LEU A 394 -4.77 10.63 -18.27
C LEU A 394 -6.22 11.13 -18.32
N ARG A 395 -6.61 11.83 -19.37
CA ARG A 395 -8.00 12.32 -19.54
C ARG A 395 -9.02 11.19 -19.53
N HIS A 396 -8.64 10.02 -20.03
CA HIS A 396 -9.51 8.84 -20.18
C HIS A 396 -9.46 7.87 -18.98
N ARG A 397 -8.54 8.11 -18.02
CA ARG A 397 -8.50 7.33 -16.80
C ARG A 397 -9.60 7.71 -15.83
N PRO A 398 -10.13 6.76 -15.02
CA PRO A 398 -11.02 7.07 -13.91
C PRO A 398 -10.28 7.88 -12.84
N ASP A 399 -11.04 8.60 -12.00
CA ASP A 399 -10.52 9.26 -10.82
C ASP A 399 -10.30 8.21 -9.72
N GLU A 400 -9.06 8.11 -9.24
CA GLU A 400 -8.69 7.18 -8.14
C GLU A 400 -8.64 7.90 -6.78
N ARG A 401 -8.69 9.23 -6.77
CA ARG A 401 -8.83 10.01 -5.54
C ARG A 401 -10.30 10.04 -5.12
N ALA A 402 -10.54 9.80 -3.83
CA ALA A 402 -11.86 10.03 -3.26
C ALA A 402 -12.16 11.53 -3.16
N PHE A 403 -13.19 12.00 -3.89
CA PHE A 403 -13.60 13.40 -3.86
C PHE A 403 -14.62 13.66 -2.76
N LEU A 404 -14.36 14.69 -1.98
CA LEU A 404 -15.37 15.32 -1.16
C LEU A 404 -16.23 16.23 -2.05
N HIS A 405 -17.47 15.83 -2.35
CA HIS A 405 -18.36 16.65 -3.15
C HIS A 405 -18.69 17.96 -2.44
N HIS A 406 -18.42 19.08 -3.14
CA HIS A 406 -18.82 20.46 -2.93
C HIS A 406 -18.81 21.04 -1.50
N GLY A 407 -17.73 21.69 -1.18
CA GLY A 407 -17.55 22.60 -0.06
C GLY A 407 -16.09 22.86 0.19
N GLY A 408 -15.48 23.72 -0.63
CA GLY A 408 -14.21 24.43 -0.42
C GLY A 408 -13.17 23.73 0.44
N ILE A 409 -12.55 22.68 -0.08
CA ILE A 409 -11.32 22.16 0.53
C ILE A 409 -10.20 23.07 0.04
N ALA A 410 -9.50 23.68 0.98
CA ALA A 410 -8.21 24.31 0.70
C ALA A 410 -7.31 23.26 0.04
N ASP A 411 -6.67 23.65 -1.04
CA ASP A 411 -5.70 22.81 -1.73
C ASP A 411 -4.63 22.32 -0.77
N ASP A 412 -4.17 21.09 -0.98
CA ASP A 412 -3.03 20.53 -0.26
C ASP A 412 -1.82 21.48 -0.46
N PRO A 413 -1.31 22.12 0.60
CA PRO A 413 -0.24 23.10 0.48
C PRO A 413 1.08 22.50 -0.01
N ALA A 414 1.21 21.16 -0.05
CA ALA A 414 2.39 20.48 -0.56
C ALA A 414 2.47 20.45 -2.10
N ILE A 415 1.39 20.88 -2.82
CA ILE A 415 1.33 20.83 -4.28
C ILE A 415 1.11 22.25 -4.90
N ASP A 416 0.96 23.29 -4.07
CA ASP A 416 0.89 24.69 -4.56
C ASP A 416 2.26 25.34 -4.74
#